data_cbf68546bd2e9a5c61856e991b332742
#
_entry.id   cbf68546bd2e9a5c61856e991b332742
#
_cell.length_a   1.000
_cell.length_b   1.000
_cell.length_c   1.000
_cell.angle_alpha   90.00
_cell.angle_beta   90.00
_cell.angle_gamma   90.00
#
_symmetry.space_group_name_H-M   'P 1'
#
loop_
_entity.id
_entity.type
_entity.pdbx_description
1 polymer ?
#
loop_
_entity_poly.entity_id
_entity_poly.type
_entity_poly.pdbx_seq_one_letter_code
_entity_poly.pdbx_strand_id
1 'polypeptide(L)'
;MTREVSTPPIWLRLPPGFYDIGPADGPALDAFAGALGGSDAQRELSQLIDGLEELADHDVVHTAIGLHPEEPVGIATSLFSLTVRPAEQSNPRLTVTRAGLGIARSPHSTSSTRRFIDLPSGLPCCLVAGTISVPNVEHRLFQARVATVPPDGLHLLVLDLTSASAQHAAAYTDILEAVAHTILFSDPGESAPKAGTSRILEVLL
;
A
#
# COMPACT_ATOMS: atom_id res chain seq x y z
N MET A 1 6.81 -12.37 -29.97
CA MET A 1 5.43 -12.04 -29.58
C MET A 1 5.44 -11.88 -28.07
N THR A 2 5.59 -10.65 -27.60
CA THR A 2 5.47 -10.29 -26.19
C THR A 2 3.99 -10.39 -25.82
N ARG A 3 3.64 -11.34 -25.00
CA ARG A 3 2.29 -11.45 -24.43
C ARG A 3 2.14 -10.24 -23.51
N GLU A 4 1.29 -9.29 -23.85
CA GLU A 4 0.83 -8.29 -22.89
C GLU A 4 0.18 -9.07 -21.74
N VAL A 5 0.87 -9.13 -20.62
CA VAL A 5 0.32 -9.73 -19.41
C VAL A 5 -0.57 -8.65 -18.80
N SER A 6 -1.87 -8.79 -19.01
CA SER A 6 -2.87 -7.88 -18.44
C SER A 6 -2.76 -7.90 -16.91
N THR A 7 -2.68 -6.72 -16.31
CA THR A 7 -2.72 -6.58 -14.85
C THR A 7 -3.98 -7.25 -14.31
N PRO A 8 -3.86 -8.13 -13.31
CA PRO A 8 -5.04 -8.76 -12.72
C PRO A 8 -5.93 -7.71 -12.05
N PRO A 9 -7.25 -7.91 -12.01
CA PRO A 9 -8.12 -7.07 -11.22
C PRO A 9 -7.77 -7.24 -9.73
N ILE A 10 -7.51 -6.11 -9.06
CA ILE A 10 -7.11 -6.07 -7.65
C ILE A 10 -8.06 -5.14 -6.91
N TRP A 11 -8.67 -5.64 -5.85
CA TRP A 11 -9.45 -4.85 -4.91
C TRP A 11 -8.79 -4.91 -3.54
N LEU A 12 -8.70 -3.76 -2.89
CA LEU A 12 -8.26 -3.64 -1.51
C LEU A 12 -9.06 -2.52 -0.82
N ARG A 13 -9.04 -2.52 0.50
CA ARG A 13 -9.70 -1.48 1.29
C ARG A 13 -8.66 -0.77 2.14
N LEU A 14 -8.54 0.54 1.92
CA LEU A 14 -7.81 1.41 2.83
C LEU A 14 -8.71 1.83 3.99
N PRO A 15 -8.19 1.94 5.20
CA PRO A 15 -8.97 2.43 6.35
C PRO A 15 -9.32 3.92 6.19
N PRO A 16 -10.29 4.43 6.99
CA PRO A 16 -10.56 5.86 7.05
C PRO A 16 -9.30 6.68 7.33
N GLY A 17 -9.20 7.86 6.72
CA GLY A 17 -8.04 8.74 6.81
C GLY A 17 -7.05 8.58 5.67
N PHE A 18 -7.27 7.61 4.77
CA PHE A 18 -6.54 7.53 3.50
C PHE A 18 -7.36 8.15 2.36
N TYR A 19 -6.68 8.86 1.50
CA TYR A 19 -7.25 9.56 0.33
C TYR A 19 -6.45 9.19 -0.90
N ASP A 20 -7.13 8.70 -1.92
CA ASP A 20 -6.51 8.36 -3.19
C ASP A 20 -5.88 9.60 -3.81
N ILE A 21 -4.66 9.47 -4.31
CA ILE A 21 -3.95 10.54 -5.00
C ILE A 21 -3.32 9.97 -6.28
N GLY A 22 -3.20 10.83 -7.28
CA GLY A 22 -2.55 10.49 -8.54
C GLY A 22 -1.76 11.67 -9.10
N PRO A 23 -1.04 11.48 -10.20
CA PRO A 23 -0.25 12.56 -10.83
C PRO A 23 -1.09 13.79 -11.19
N ALA A 24 -2.40 13.62 -11.46
CA ALA A 24 -3.30 14.73 -11.77
C ALA A 24 -3.66 15.60 -10.55
N ASP A 25 -3.43 15.11 -9.33
CA ASP A 25 -3.80 15.78 -8.09
C ASP A 25 -2.73 16.74 -7.57
N GLY A 26 -1.56 16.81 -8.23
CA GLY A 26 -0.47 17.71 -7.86
C GLY A 26 -0.91 19.15 -7.54
N PRO A 27 -1.67 19.84 -8.41
CA PRO A 27 -2.15 21.19 -8.14
C PRO A 27 -3.06 21.31 -6.91
N ALA A 28 -3.87 20.29 -6.62
CA ALA A 28 -4.72 20.24 -5.44
C ALA A 28 -3.93 20.03 -4.15
N LEU A 29 -2.90 19.18 -4.21
CA LEU A 29 -1.96 18.94 -3.12
C LEU A 29 -1.13 20.19 -2.82
N ASP A 30 -0.67 20.93 -3.84
CA ASP A 30 0.04 22.21 -3.67
C ASP A 30 -0.86 23.26 -2.99
N ALA A 31 -2.13 23.37 -3.42
CA ALA A 31 -3.08 24.27 -2.79
C ALA A 31 -3.36 23.90 -1.33
N PHE A 32 -3.44 22.60 -1.03
CA PHE A 32 -3.60 22.08 0.32
C PHE A 32 -2.38 22.37 1.20
N ALA A 33 -1.15 22.17 0.66
CA ALA A 33 0.08 22.53 1.33
C ALA A 33 0.14 24.01 1.72
N GLY A 34 -0.25 24.88 0.78
CA GLY A 34 -0.34 26.31 1.03
C GLY A 34 -1.34 26.68 2.13
N ALA A 35 -2.42 25.93 2.28
CA ALA A 35 -3.44 26.13 3.32
C ALA A 35 -3.00 25.66 4.71
N LEU A 36 -2.12 24.66 4.80
CA LEU A 36 -1.57 24.15 6.06
C LEU A 36 -0.60 25.13 6.76
N GLY A 37 -0.15 26.19 6.06
CA GLY A 37 0.50 27.37 6.66
C GLY A 37 1.90 27.15 7.20
N GLY A 38 2.55 26.01 6.95
CA GLY A 38 3.91 25.71 7.40
C GLY A 38 4.88 25.49 6.23
N SER A 39 6.02 26.17 6.23
CA SER A 39 7.06 26.01 5.21
C SER A 39 7.58 24.56 5.12
N ASP A 40 7.57 23.83 6.22
CA ASP A 40 8.04 22.46 6.29
C ASP A 40 7.01 21.49 5.69
N ALA A 41 5.73 21.62 6.04
CA ALA A 41 4.65 20.83 5.45
C ALA A 41 4.54 21.06 3.94
N GLN A 42 4.71 22.29 3.49
CA GLN A 42 4.72 22.63 2.07
C GLN A 42 5.88 21.95 1.33
N ARG A 43 7.08 21.96 1.94
CA ARG A 43 8.26 21.29 1.35
C ARG A 43 8.10 19.77 1.30
N GLU A 44 7.61 19.17 2.38
CA GLU A 44 7.37 17.72 2.44
C GLU A 44 6.33 17.28 1.39
N LEU A 45 5.28 18.07 1.20
CA LEU A 45 4.25 17.77 0.22
C LEU A 45 4.75 17.98 -1.22
N SER A 46 5.55 19.01 -1.49
CA SER A 46 6.19 19.18 -2.81
C SER A 46 7.12 18.00 -3.13
N GLN A 47 7.91 17.55 -2.17
CA GLN A 47 8.75 16.35 -2.34
C GLN A 47 7.92 15.07 -2.57
N LEU A 48 6.74 14.99 -1.96
CA LEU A 48 5.82 13.90 -2.20
C LEU A 48 5.26 13.94 -3.63
N ILE A 49 4.91 15.13 -4.13
CA ILE A 49 4.38 15.32 -5.50
C ILE A 49 5.45 14.93 -6.53
N ASP A 50 6.68 15.42 -6.36
CA ASP A 50 7.81 15.04 -7.22
C ASP A 50 8.04 13.52 -7.20
N GLY A 51 7.91 12.91 -6.02
CA GLY A 51 7.99 11.47 -5.84
C GLY A 51 6.86 10.69 -6.52
N LEU A 52 5.64 11.24 -6.62
CA LEU A 52 4.51 10.59 -7.29
C LEU A 52 4.71 10.47 -8.80
N GLU A 53 5.31 11.50 -9.44
CA GLU A 53 5.65 11.44 -10.87
C GLU A 53 6.71 10.35 -11.12
N GLU A 54 7.72 10.26 -10.27
CA GLU A 54 8.74 9.22 -10.35
C GLU A 54 8.18 7.81 -10.09
N LEU A 55 7.21 7.68 -9.18
CA LEU A 55 6.53 6.41 -8.89
C LEU A 55 5.71 5.90 -10.07
N ALA A 56 5.11 6.78 -10.88
CA ALA A 56 4.33 6.38 -12.04
C ALA A 56 5.18 5.61 -13.07
N ASP A 57 6.48 5.88 -13.14
CA ASP A 57 7.44 5.19 -14.00
C ASP A 57 7.86 3.80 -13.46
N HIS A 58 7.43 3.44 -12.23
CA HIS A 58 7.87 2.25 -11.51
C HIS A 58 6.79 1.17 -11.30
N ASP A 59 5.86 1.00 -12.25
CA ASP A 59 4.76 0.01 -12.17
C ASP A 59 3.81 0.23 -10.98
N VAL A 60 3.74 1.44 -10.43
CA VAL A 60 2.79 1.80 -9.38
C VAL A 60 1.42 1.99 -9.99
N VAL A 61 0.44 1.21 -9.52
CA VAL A 61 -0.93 1.20 -10.05
C VAL A 61 -1.93 1.93 -9.16
N HIS A 62 -1.54 2.23 -7.92
CA HIS A 62 -2.38 2.94 -6.96
C HIS A 62 -1.54 3.65 -5.92
N THR A 63 -1.93 4.87 -5.55
CA THR A 63 -1.32 5.68 -4.48
C THR A 63 -2.39 6.35 -3.63
N ALA A 64 -2.11 6.47 -2.33
CA ALA A 64 -2.98 7.19 -1.40
C ALA A 64 -2.15 7.86 -0.29
N ILE A 65 -2.60 9.04 0.16
CA ILE A 65 -2.04 9.71 1.33
C ILE A 65 -2.88 9.41 2.56
N GLY A 66 -2.24 9.00 3.65
CA GLY A 66 -2.84 8.86 4.96
C GLY A 66 -2.64 10.12 5.79
N LEU A 67 -3.72 10.65 6.35
CA LEU A 67 -3.73 11.79 7.26
C LEU A 67 -4.28 11.32 8.60
N HIS A 68 -3.43 11.29 9.63
CA HIS A 68 -3.78 10.75 10.94
C HIS A 68 -3.64 11.83 12.01
N PRO A 69 -4.68 12.08 12.82
CA PRO A 69 -4.57 13.01 13.94
C PRO A 69 -3.44 12.60 14.90
N GLU A 70 -2.64 13.56 15.34
CA GLU A 70 -1.57 13.38 16.30
C GLU A 70 -1.78 14.32 17.48
N GLU A 71 -1.80 13.76 18.71
CA GLU A 71 -1.95 14.56 19.91
C GLU A 71 -0.61 15.22 20.31
N PRO A 72 -0.63 16.46 20.91
CA PRO A 72 -1.82 17.23 21.31
C PRO A 72 -2.42 18.08 20.18
N VAL A 73 -1.67 18.41 19.15
CA VAL A 73 -2.12 19.12 17.94
C VAL A 73 -1.14 18.82 16.82
N GLY A 74 -1.53 17.96 15.89
CA GLY A 74 -0.68 17.61 14.73
C GLY A 74 -1.39 16.67 13.77
N ILE A 75 -0.76 16.46 12.62
CA ILE A 75 -1.18 15.48 11.62
C ILE A 75 0.07 14.66 11.25
N ALA A 76 0.02 13.38 11.53
CA ALA A 76 1.00 12.44 11.00
C ALA A 76 0.59 12.03 9.59
N THR A 77 1.53 12.03 8.67
CA THR A 77 1.29 11.69 7.27
C THR A 77 1.93 10.35 6.92
N SER A 78 1.29 9.63 6.00
CA SER A 78 1.84 8.42 5.43
C SER A 78 1.51 8.34 3.94
N LEU A 79 2.38 7.73 3.16
CA LEU A 79 2.15 7.43 1.75
C LEU A 79 1.93 5.92 1.61
N PHE A 80 0.82 5.55 1.00
CA PHE A 80 0.54 4.20 0.57
C PHE A 80 0.75 4.09 -0.94
N SER A 81 1.36 2.99 -1.40
CA SER A 81 1.40 2.65 -2.82
C SER A 81 1.22 1.15 -3.05
N LEU A 82 0.65 0.82 -4.21
CA LEU A 82 0.54 -0.54 -4.72
C LEU A 82 1.31 -0.64 -6.03
N THR A 83 2.29 -1.51 -6.07
CA THR A 83 3.08 -1.84 -7.26
C THR A 83 2.71 -3.23 -7.76
N VAL A 84 2.57 -3.40 -9.07
CA VAL A 84 2.31 -4.69 -9.72
C VAL A 84 3.38 -4.95 -10.75
N ARG A 85 4.14 -6.04 -10.58
CA ARG A 85 5.24 -6.41 -11.47
C ARG A 85 5.07 -7.86 -11.96
N PRO A 86 5.60 -8.21 -13.13
CA PRO A 86 5.69 -9.61 -13.53
C PRO A 86 6.46 -10.43 -12.50
N ALA A 87 5.97 -11.63 -12.19
CA ALA A 87 6.67 -12.55 -11.31
C ALA A 87 7.82 -13.21 -12.06
N GLU A 88 9.02 -13.18 -11.47
CA GLU A 88 10.22 -13.82 -12.07
C GLU A 88 10.21 -15.35 -11.94
N GLN A 89 9.38 -15.86 -11.06
CA GLN A 89 9.36 -17.29 -10.69
C GLN A 89 7.93 -17.83 -10.78
N SER A 90 7.80 -19.05 -11.27
CA SER A 90 6.52 -19.76 -11.33
C SER A 90 6.04 -20.27 -9.95
N ASN A 91 6.91 -20.31 -8.94
CA ASN A 91 6.54 -20.74 -7.59
C ASN A 91 6.18 -19.53 -6.72
N PRO A 92 4.90 -19.33 -6.33
CA PRO A 92 4.44 -18.18 -5.57
C PRO A 92 5.19 -17.98 -4.23
N ARG A 93 5.47 -19.07 -3.50
CA ARG A 93 6.18 -18.98 -2.22
C ARG A 93 7.62 -18.51 -2.42
N LEU A 94 8.28 -18.98 -3.48
CA LEU A 94 9.65 -18.57 -3.80
C LEU A 94 9.69 -17.10 -4.23
N THR A 95 8.72 -16.65 -5.05
CA THR A 95 8.58 -15.25 -5.46
C THR A 95 8.47 -14.35 -4.23
N VAL A 96 7.52 -14.62 -3.33
CA VAL A 96 7.30 -13.83 -2.11
C VAL A 96 8.52 -13.87 -1.18
N THR A 97 9.16 -15.03 -1.02
CA THR A 97 10.35 -15.14 -0.18
C THR A 97 11.50 -14.29 -0.73
N ARG A 98 11.75 -14.32 -2.04
CA ARG A 98 12.79 -13.52 -2.69
C ARG A 98 12.48 -12.03 -2.61
N ALA A 99 11.22 -11.64 -2.86
CA ALA A 99 10.79 -10.26 -2.72
C ALA A 99 11.03 -9.75 -1.29
N GLY A 100 10.58 -10.49 -0.27
CA GLY A 100 10.80 -10.13 1.13
C GLY A 100 12.28 -10.04 1.51
N LEU A 101 13.14 -10.92 0.95
CA LEU A 101 14.58 -10.84 1.14
C LEU A 101 15.19 -9.62 0.45
N GLY A 102 14.76 -9.32 -0.78
CA GLY A 102 15.22 -8.15 -1.53
C GLY A 102 14.87 -6.85 -0.82
N ILE A 103 13.62 -6.74 -0.34
CA ILE A 103 13.16 -5.59 0.45
C ILE A 103 14.00 -5.42 1.73
N ALA A 104 14.17 -6.49 2.51
CA ALA A 104 14.91 -6.44 3.77
C ALA A 104 16.41 -6.14 3.60
N ARG A 105 16.97 -6.44 2.42
CA ARG A 105 18.37 -6.19 2.06
C ARG A 105 18.55 -4.94 1.20
N SER A 106 17.52 -4.13 1.05
CA SER A 106 17.64 -2.85 0.33
C SER A 106 18.80 -2.02 0.91
N PRO A 107 19.63 -1.39 0.08
CA PRO A 107 20.74 -0.55 0.55
C PRO A 107 20.27 0.63 1.41
N HIS A 108 19.01 1.02 1.26
CA HIS A 108 18.39 2.07 2.08
C HIS A 108 17.86 1.56 3.43
N SER A 109 17.71 0.25 3.61
CA SER A 109 17.24 -0.33 4.88
C SER A 109 18.32 -0.22 5.95
N THR A 110 18.01 0.44 7.06
CA THR A 110 18.92 0.57 8.21
C THR A 110 18.61 -0.47 9.29
N SER A 111 17.36 -0.88 9.39
CA SER A 111 16.90 -1.98 10.24
C SER A 111 15.58 -2.51 9.69
N SER A 112 15.41 -3.82 9.66
CA SER A 112 14.13 -4.41 9.24
C SER A 112 13.84 -5.71 9.97
N THR A 113 12.56 -5.93 10.23
CA THR A 113 11.99 -7.20 10.64
C THR A 113 11.23 -7.81 9.47
N ARG A 114 11.17 -9.14 9.41
CA ARG A 114 10.47 -9.85 8.36
C ARG A 114 9.66 -10.99 8.95
N ARG A 115 8.41 -11.11 8.54
CA ARG A 115 7.55 -12.24 8.92
C ARG A 115 6.65 -12.65 7.75
N PHE A 116 6.27 -13.92 7.72
CA PHE A 116 5.18 -14.36 6.86
C PHE A 116 3.85 -14.16 7.59
N ILE A 117 2.83 -13.80 6.84
CA ILE A 117 1.48 -13.63 7.35
C ILE A 117 0.53 -14.54 6.55
N ASP A 118 -0.48 -15.06 7.23
CA ASP A 118 -1.48 -15.93 6.64
C ASP A 118 -2.66 -15.08 6.15
N LEU A 119 -2.79 -14.92 4.84
CA LEU A 119 -3.93 -14.23 4.26
C LEU A 119 -5.17 -15.15 4.27
N PRO A 120 -6.39 -14.60 4.41
CA PRO A 120 -7.62 -15.37 4.30
C PRO A 120 -7.76 -16.13 2.97
N SER A 121 -7.14 -15.62 1.92
CA SER A 121 -7.06 -16.26 0.60
C SER A 121 -6.14 -17.49 0.55
N GLY A 122 -5.35 -17.76 1.59
CA GLY A 122 -4.32 -18.80 1.60
C GLY A 122 -3.10 -18.49 0.72
N LEU A 123 -3.03 -17.32 0.12
CA LEU A 123 -1.88 -16.91 -0.71
C LEU A 123 -0.67 -16.61 0.16
N PRO A 124 0.55 -16.93 -0.32
CA PRO A 124 1.77 -16.62 0.41
C PRO A 124 1.93 -15.10 0.52
N CYS A 125 2.27 -14.64 1.71
CA CYS A 125 2.44 -13.23 1.99
C CYS A 125 3.61 -13.01 2.94
N CYS A 126 4.44 -11.99 2.67
CA CYS A 126 5.57 -11.62 3.50
C CYS A 126 5.48 -10.13 3.82
N LEU A 127 5.48 -9.80 5.10
CA LEU A 127 5.57 -8.44 5.60
C LEU A 127 7.01 -8.14 6.02
N VAL A 128 7.53 -7.02 5.58
CA VAL A 128 8.83 -6.45 5.98
C VAL A 128 8.57 -5.05 6.51
N ALA A 129 9.00 -4.77 7.73
CA ALA A 129 8.84 -3.46 8.34
C ALA A 129 10.15 -3.01 8.99
N GLY A 130 10.45 -1.71 8.90
CA GLY A 130 11.68 -1.17 9.45
C GLY A 130 11.88 0.29 9.14
N THR A 131 13.11 0.75 9.28
CA THR A 131 13.50 2.13 8.97
C THR A 131 14.40 2.17 7.76
N ILE A 132 14.19 3.19 6.94
CA ILE A 132 15.00 3.46 5.75
C ILE A 132 15.67 4.83 5.86
N SER A 133 16.80 4.97 5.18
CA SER A 133 17.47 6.24 4.95
C SER A 133 17.44 6.56 3.46
N VAL A 134 16.83 7.67 3.11
CA VAL A 134 16.70 8.12 1.72
C VAL A 134 17.72 9.24 1.49
N PRO A 135 18.48 9.23 0.37
CA PRO A 135 19.37 10.35 0.03
C PRO A 135 18.61 11.68 0.04
N ASN A 136 19.24 12.71 0.56
CA ASN A 136 18.68 14.08 0.68
C ASN A 136 17.50 14.24 1.66
N VAL A 137 17.13 13.19 2.41
CA VAL A 137 16.18 13.29 3.52
C VAL A 137 16.95 13.15 4.83
N GLU A 138 16.91 14.19 5.66
CA GLU A 138 17.69 14.25 6.91
C GLU A 138 17.19 13.23 7.95
N HIS A 139 15.92 12.88 7.90
CA HIS A 139 15.27 11.99 8.87
C HIS A 139 15.13 10.57 8.33
N ARG A 140 15.22 9.60 9.22
CA ARG A 140 14.88 8.23 8.88
C ARG A 140 13.37 8.11 8.72
N LEU A 141 12.95 7.44 7.66
CA LEU A 141 11.56 7.14 7.42
C LEU A 141 11.24 5.73 7.95
N PHE A 142 10.06 5.56 8.49
CA PHE A 142 9.48 4.24 8.68
C PHE A 142 8.95 3.73 7.35
N GLN A 143 9.15 2.45 7.06
CA GLN A 143 8.58 1.79 5.90
C GLN A 143 8.12 0.39 6.26
N ALA A 144 6.90 0.06 5.90
CA ALA A 144 6.36 -1.30 5.90
C ALA A 144 6.01 -1.70 4.48
N ARG A 145 6.34 -2.95 4.09
CA ARG A 145 6.03 -3.52 2.78
C ARG A 145 5.42 -4.90 2.92
N VAL A 146 4.38 -5.14 2.17
CA VAL A 146 3.77 -6.46 2.02
C VAL A 146 4.01 -6.94 0.60
N ALA A 147 4.65 -8.09 0.45
CA ALA A 147 4.80 -8.78 -0.82
C ALA A 147 3.88 -9.99 -0.88
N THR A 148 3.06 -10.10 -1.92
CA THR A 148 2.18 -11.24 -2.18
C THR A 148 2.05 -11.50 -3.68
N VAL A 149 1.38 -12.58 -4.07
CA VAL A 149 1.13 -12.94 -5.47
C VAL A 149 -0.35 -13.25 -5.66
N PRO A 150 -0.97 -12.90 -6.80
CA PRO A 150 -2.32 -13.31 -7.12
C PRO A 150 -2.41 -14.83 -7.38
N PRO A 151 -3.63 -15.38 -7.46
CA PRO A 151 -3.83 -16.82 -7.66
C PRO A 151 -3.20 -17.38 -8.95
N ASP A 152 -3.07 -16.56 -9.98
CA ASP A 152 -2.43 -16.93 -11.24
C ASP A 152 -0.90 -17.10 -11.14
N GLY A 153 -0.29 -16.56 -10.09
CA GLY A 153 1.16 -16.62 -9.85
C GLY A 153 2.01 -15.84 -10.86
N LEU A 154 1.40 -15.05 -11.75
CA LEU A 154 2.10 -14.36 -12.84
C LEU A 154 2.62 -12.98 -12.44
N HIS A 155 2.13 -12.43 -11.34
CA HIS A 155 2.50 -11.12 -10.87
C HIS A 155 2.99 -11.15 -9.41
N LEU A 156 3.86 -10.21 -9.10
CA LEU A 156 4.23 -9.84 -7.74
C LEU A 156 3.53 -8.53 -7.39
N LEU A 157 2.78 -8.52 -6.32
CA LEU A 157 2.18 -7.33 -5.73
C LEU A 157 3.04 -6.88 -4.56
N VAL A 158 3.34 -5.59 -4.50
CA VAL A 158 4.00 -4.98 -3.35
C VAL A 158 3.14 -3.81 -2.87
N LEU A 159 2.61 -3.93 -1.66
CA LEU A 159 2.00 -2.81 -0.94
C LEU A 159 3.11 -2.16 -0.13
N ASP A 160 3.20 -0.84 -0.18
CA ASP A 160 4.17 -0.04 0.55
C ASP A 160 3.43 1.00 1.38
N LEU A 161 3.86 1.19 2.62
CA LEU A 161 3.43 2.28 3.47
C LEU A 161 4.66 2.92 4.08
N THR A 162 4.89 4.19 3.75
CA THR A 162 6.04 4.97 4.20
C THR A 162 5.58 6.20 4.98
N SER A 163 6.25 6.54 6.06
CA SER A 163 5.94 7.69 6.91
C SER A 163 7.19 8.28 7.56
N ALA A 164 7.20 9.61 7.73
CA ALA A 164 8.19 10.31 8.54
C ALA A 164 7.96 10.12 10.05
N SER A 165 6.73 9.80 10.46
CA SER A 165 6.34 9.62 11.86
C SER A 165 6.69 8.22 12.37
N ALA A 166 7.99 7.93 12.50
CA ALA A 166 8.50 6.61 12.91
C ALA A 166 8.04 6.15 14.30
N GLN A 167 7.59 7.06 15.17
CA GLN A 167 7.00 6.74 16.47
C GLN A 167 5.71 5.90 16.34
N HIS A 168 5.02 5.96 15.20
CA HIS A 168 3.81 5.20 14.92
C HIS A 168 4.07 3.90 14.14
N ALA A 169 5.31 3.44 14.08
CA ALA A 169 5.74 2.26 13.31
C ALA A 169 4.87 1.02 13.53
N ALA A 170 4.49 0.74 14.79
CA ALA A 170 3.63 -0.40 15.10
C ALA A 170 2.24 -0.25 14.47
N ALA A 171 1.60 0.91 14.64
CA ALA A 171 0.27 1.18 14.08
C ALA A 171 0.28 1.12 12.54
N TYR A 172 1.30 1.68 11.89
CA TYR A 172 1.44 1.60 10.43
C TYR A 172 1.67 0.17 9.94
N THR A 173 2.40 -0.64 10.70
CA THR A 173 2.58 -2.07 10.40
C THR A 173 1.23 -2.81 10.46
N ASP A 174 0.45 -2.57 11.52
CA ASP A 174 -0.86 -3.18 11.72
C ASP A 174 -1.87 -2.73 10.65
N ILE A 175 -1.83 -1.44 10.26
CA ILE A 175 -2.65 -0.90 9.16
C ILE A 175 -2.33 -1.63 7.85
N LEU A 176 -1.04 -1.74 7.49
CA LEU A 176 -0.66 -2.37 6.23
C LEU A 176 -1.00 -3.87 6.21
N GLU A 177 -0.85 -4.56 7.34
CA GLU A 177 -1.28 -5.95 7.47
C GLU A 177 -2.80 -6.08 7.32
N ALA A 178 -3.57 -5.21 7.97
CA ALA A 178 -5.03 -5.20 7.84
C ALA A 178 -5.46 -4.93 6.37
N VAL A 179 -4.81 -4.00 5.67
CA VAL A 179 -5.04 -3.76 4.24
C VAL A 179 -4.75 -5.01 3.42
N ALA A 180 -3.63 -5.69 3.67
CA ALA A 180 -3.27 -6.93 2.99
C ALA A 180 -4.32 -8.04 3.16
N HIS A 181 -4.95 -8.13 4.32
CA HIS A 181 -6.04 -9.08 4.59
C HIS A 181 -7.33 -8.77 3.80
N THR A 182 -7.47 -7.57 3.25
CA THR A 182 -8.63 -7.18 2.42
C THR A 182 -8.44 -7.44 0.93
N ILE A 183 -7.26 -7.89 0.50
CA ILE A 183 -6.95 -8.09 -0.92
C ILE A 183 -7.85 -9.16 -1.52
N LEU A 184 -8.53 -8.81 -2.62
CA LEU A 184 -9.36 -9.70 -3.43
C LEU A 184 -8.91 -9.60 -4.89
N PHE A 185 -9.05 -10.71 -5.63
CA PHE A 185 -8.72 -10.83 -7.06
C PHE A 185 -9.96 -11.12 -7.92
N SER A 186 -11.14 -10.94 -7.35
CA SER A 186 -12.43 -11.02 -8.03
C SER A 186 -13.29 -9.85 -7.56
N ASP A 187 -14.20 -9.40 -8.41
CA ASP A 187 -15.11 -8.31 -8.06
C ASP A 187 -15.91 -8.69 -6.81
N PRO A 188 -15.81 -7.94 -5.71
CA PRO A 188 -16.58 -8.20 -4.50
C PRO A 188 -18.09 -8.06 -4.73
N GLY A 189 -18.54 -7.31 -5.77
CA GLY A 189 -19.93 -7.21 -6.17
C GLY A 189 -20.47 -8.47 -6.85
N GLU A 190 -19.63 -9.25 -7.53
CA GLU A 190 -20.05 -10.53 -8.14
C GLU A 190 -20.17 -11.65 -7.11
N SER A 191 -19.45 -11.56 -6.01
CA SER A 191 -19.46 -12.55 -4.92
C SER A 191 -20.56 -12.31 -3.90
N ALA A 192 -21.24 -11.16 -3.94
CA ALA A 192 -22.42 -10.96 -3.10
C ALA A 192 -23.50 -11.94 -3.54
N PRO A 193 -23.99 -12.86 -2.68
CA PRO A 193 -25.12 -13.68 -3.03
C PRO A 193 -26.24 -12.73 -3.46
N LYS A 194 -26.73 -12.89 -4.72
CA LYS A 194 -27.92 -12.18 -5.18
C LYS A 194 -28.91 -12.30 -4.05
N ALA A 195 -29.33 -11.17 -3.47
CA ALA A 195 -30.25 -11.14 -2.34
C ALA A 195 -31.48 -11.98 -2.74
N GLY A 196 -31.43 -13.24 -2.36
CA GLY A 196 -32.56 -14.13 -2.46
C GLY A 196 -33.62 -13.50 -1.59
N THR A 197 -34.75 -13.20 -2.19
CA THR A 197 -35.97 -12.75 -1.52
C THR A 197 -36.05 -13.47 -0.18
N SER A 198 -35.94 -12.73 0.91
CA SER A 198 -35.92 -13.33 2.25
C SER A 198 -37.23 -14.11 2.42
N ARG A 199 -37.15 -15.43 2.54
CA ARG A 199 -38.30 -16.32 2.83
C ARG A 199 -39.06 -15.97 4.10
N ILE A 200 -38.56 -15.00 4.87
CA ILE A 200 -39.19 -14.49 6.10
C ILE A 200 -40.40 -13.61 5.78
N LEU A 201 -40.45 -12.96 4.61
CA LEU A 201 -41.58 -12.12 4.21
C LEU A 201 -42.78 -12.92 3.64
N GLU A 202 -42.58 -14.17 3.23
CA GLU A 202 -43.68 -15.03 2.75
C GLU A 202 -44.49 -15.71 3.86
N VAL A 203 -44.05 -15.63 5.12
CA VAL A 203 -44.74 -16.29 6.25
C VAL A 203 -45.58 -15.27 7.06
N LEU A 204 -45.52 -13.99 6.73
CA LEU A 204 -46.18 -12.90 7.46
C LEU A 204 -47.27 -12.18 6.62
N LEU A 205 -47.61 -12.70 5.45
CA LEU A 205 -48.76 -12.29 4.61
C LEU A 205 -49.73 -13.46 4.45
#